data_89db8a9b6a07556b69eaf6ec4bceb821
#
_entry.id   89db8a9b6a07556b69eaf6ec4bceb821
#
_cell.length_a   1.000
_cell.length_b   1.000
_cell.length_c   1.000
_cell.angle_alpha   90.00
_cell.angle_beta   90.00
_cell.angle_gamma   90.00
#
_symmetry.space_group_name_H-M   'P 1'
#
loop_
_entity.id
_entity.type
_entity.pdbx_description
1 polymer ?
#
loop_
_entity_poly.entity_id
_entity_poly.type
_entity_poly.pdbx_seq_one_letter_code
_entity_poly.pdbx_strand_id
1 'polypeptide(L)'
;PVTVPTQDMILGAYYLTMETEGEPGEGNYFCSPEEAVIAHENHDLGMHASIYVKMRKVDENGVERFGKVKTTVGRIIYNKGIPQDLGFVDRTNPETEFEPEINFVVTKKNLGKIIANSINVHGLSETAELLDYIKSTGYKYSTVGAITVSVSDVKVPEEKKTIIEEAYKQVDNITKQYKRGLITNDERYNAVIKIWSKATDDVKIAMKNNFEKLNPVYMMSESGARGNLDQLKQIAGMRGLMASTTGKTVEIPITSCFREGLSPIEYFIAAHGARKGLSDTALRTADSGYLTRRLVDVSQNIIVREEDCGTKDGLEVSTIKDGNQVVEKLEERLVGRYSLNDIVNPETNELIVDTNTMINDKIAAEIVAAGIEKVTVRSVIGCRTKHGVCAKCYGMGLATRQEVSIGEAVGIIAAQSIGEPGTQLTMRTIHSGGVAGVADITQGLPRVEELFEARKPKGLAIISEIDGTVRIKEEKNKKEVVIKGEHEAKEYVIPFGSKLRVREGDEVLAGDPITEGSINPGEILAIKGPTGVFEYLTTEVQKVYRNQGVDINDKHIELIARQ
;
A
#
# COMPACT_ATOMS: atom_id res chain seq x y z
N PRO A 1 -8.30 -13.86 4.65
CA PRO A 1 -7.68 -12.82 5.49
C PRO A 1 -6.90 -13.47 6.62
N VAL A 2 -5.60 -13.20 6.68
CA VAL A 2 -4.75 -13.67 7.78
C VAL A 2 -5.04 -12.81 9.01
N THR A 3 -5.24 -13.46 10.18
CA THR A 3 -5.41 -12.75 11.44
C THR A 3 -4.08 -12.14 11.83
N VAL A 4 -4.02 -10.79 11.91
CA VAL A 4 -2.84 -10.05 12.29
C VAL A 4 -3.09 -9.35 13.63
N PRO A 5 -2.16 -9.42 14.60
CA PRO A 5 -2.26 -8.65 15.83
C PRO A 5 -2.42 -7.15 15.56
N THR A 6 -3.13 -6.46 16.44
CA THR A 6 -3.45 -5.02 16.28
C THR A 6 -3.21 -4.24 17.56
N GLN A 7 -3.12 -2.92 17.46
CA GLN A 7 -3.09 -1.99 18.60
C GLN A 7 -2.03 -2.35 19.66
N ASP A 8 -2.44 -2.61 20.90
CA ASP A 8 -1.55 -2.83 22.04
C ASP A 8 -0.64 -4.06 21.88
N MET A 9 -1.07 -5.07 21.11
CA MET A 9 -0.23 -6.23 20.80
C MET A 9 1.00 -5.83 19.98
N ILE A 10 0.80 -4.95 18.97
CA ILE A 10 1.90 -4.41 18.15
C ILE A 10 2.77 -3.47 18.98
N LEU A 11 2.13 -2.60 19.77
CA LEU A 11 2.83 -1.61 20.58
C LEU A 11 3.75 -2.27 21.60
N GLY A 12 3.29 -3.33 22.29
CA GLY A 12 4.09 -4.10 23.22
C GLY A 12 5.25 -4.84 22.56
N ALA A 13 5.03 -5.44 21.38
CA ALA A 13 6.10 -6.08 20.59
C ALA A 13 7.13 -5.06 20.10
N TYR A 14 6.69 -3.90 19.64
CA TYR A 14 7.55 -2.79 19.25
C TYR A 14 8.40 -2.28 20.43
N TYR A 15 7.76 -1.98 21.58
CA TYR A 15 8.44 -1.55 22.79
C TYR A 15 9.50 -2.57 23.23
N LEU A 16 9.16 -3.87 23.24
CA LEU A 16 10.09 -4.90 23.67
C LEU A 16 11.31 -5.05 22.75
N THR A 17 11.14 -4.83 21.44
CA THR A 17 12.21 -5.07 20.43
C THR A 17 12.99 -3.82 20.03
N MET A 18 12.63 -2.65 20.52
CA MET A 18 13.35 -1.41 20.22
C MET A 18 14.75 -1.38 20.85
N GLU A 19 15.62 -0.51 20.34
CA GLU A 19 16.97 -0.28 20.83
C GLU A 19 17.15 1.21 21.12
N THR A 20 17.67 1.52 22.30
CA THR A 20 17.89 2.89 22.77
C THR A 20 19.33 3.03 23.25
N GLU A 21 19.99 4.09 22.82
CA GLU A 21 21.35 4.44 23.27
C GLU A 21 21.33 5.12 24.64
N GLY A 22 22.38 4.91 25.43
CA GLY A 22 22.55 5.56 26.73
C GLY A 22 21.82 4.90 27.89
N GLU A 23 21.25 3.70 27.71
CA GLU A 23 20.65 2.95 28.82
C GLU A 23 21.71 2.27 29.71
N PRO A 24 21.39 2.00 31.00
CA PRO A 24 22.30 1.29 31.90
C PRO A 24 22.74 -0.06 31.35
N GLY A 25 24.03 -0.36 31.42
CA GLY A 25 24.58 -1.63 30.97
C GLY A 25 24.82 -1.75 29.47
N GLU A 26 24.72 -0.66 28.70
CA GLU A 26 25.05 -0.67 27.28
C GLU A 26 26.49 -1.13 27.01
N GLY A 27 26.65 -2.01 26.02
CA GLY A 27 27.94 -2.56 25.63
C GLY A 27 28.47 -3.69 26.52
N ASN A 28 27.75 -4.06 27.58
CA ASN A 28 28.14 -5.17 28.43
C ASN A 28 28.10 -6.52 27.70
N TYR A 29 28.92 -7.44 28.17
CA TYR A 29 29.02 -8.80 27.66
C TYR A 29 28.49 -9.80 28.67
N PHE A 30 27.58 -10.66 28.23
CA PHE A 30 26.97 -11.73 29.04
C PHE A 30 27.30 -13.10 28.48
N CYS A 31 27.52 -14.07 29.39
CA CYS A 31 27.89 -15.43 29.04
C CYS A 31 26.69 -16.28 28.60
N SER A 32 25.47 -15.87 28.94
CA SER A 32 24.24 -16.54 28.50
C SER A 32 23.06 -15.54 28.37
N PRO A 33 22.00 -15.89 27.60
CA PRO A 33 20.78 -15.10 27.56
C PRO A 33 20.10 -14.98 28.91
N GLU A 34 20.15 -16.01 29.73
CA GLU A 34 19.53 -16.04 31.06
C GLU A 34 20.22 -15.07 32.01
N GLU A 35 21.55 -14.99 31.96
CA GLU A 35 22.34 -14.02 32.74
C GLU A 35 21.93 -12.57 32.41
N ALA A 36 21.73 -12.25 31.14
CA ALA A 36 21.27 -10.93 30.71
C ALA A 36 19.87 -10.61 31.24
N VAL A 37 18.96 -11.59 31.27
CA VAL A 37 17.61 -11.41 31.83
C VAL A 37 17.67 -11.20 33.35
N ILE A 38 18.50 -11.95 34.08
CA ILE A 38 18.70 -11.79 35.53
C ILE A 38 19.28 -10.41 35.85
N ALA A 39 20.26 -9.94 35.07
CA ALA A 39 20.82 -8.60 35.22
C ALA A 39 19.78 -7.49 35.02
N HIS A 40 18.84 -7.72 34.08
CA HIS A 40 17.73 -6.81 33.88
C HIS A 40 16.73 -6.84 35.06
N GLU A 41 16.39 -8.02 35.57
CA GLU A 41 15.51 -8.14 36.75
C GLU A 41 16.11 -7.49 38.01
N ASN A 42 17.44 -7.48 38.12
CA ASN A 42 18.16 -6.79 39.17
C ASN A 42 18.30 -5.28 38.95
N HIS A 43 17.79 -4.72 37.86
CA HIS A 43 17.90 -3.33 37.45
C HIS A 43 19.31 -2.85 37.10
N ASP A 44 20.26 -3.76 36.88
CA ASP A 44 21.62 -3.44 36.44
C ASP A 44 21.71 -3.20 34.94
N LEU A 45 20.70 -3.65 34.20
CA LEU A 45 20.65 -3.60 32.74
C LEU A 45 19.29 -3.07 32.24
N GLY A 46 19.35 -2.10 31.32
CA GLY A 46 18.17 -1.58 30.62
C GLY A 46 17.58 -2.60 29.64
N MET A 47 16.26 -2.57 29.45
CA MET A 47 15.56 -3.49 28.53
C MET A 47 15.96 -3.29 27.06
N HIS A 48 16.22 -2.03 26.69
CA HIS A 48 16.52 -1.61 25.32
C HIS A 48 18.01 -1.37 25.09
N ALA A 49 18.85 -1.60 26.12
CA ALA A 49 20.29 -1.45 26.02
C ALA A 49 20.88 -2.43 25.03
N SER A 50 21.77 -1.94 24.16
CA SER A 50 22.52 -2.75 23.21
C SER A 50 23.62 -3.53 23.94
N ILE A 51 23.54 -4.85 23.96
CA ILE A 51 24.43 -5.75 24.67
C ILE A 51 25.03 -6.81 23.77
N TYR A 52 26.09 -7.46 24.23
CA TYR A 52 26.67 -8.62 23.59
C TYR A 52 26.40 -9.86 24.42
N VAL A 53 25.82 -10.88 23.80
CA VAL A 53 25.47 -12.13 24.46
C VAL A 53 26.12 -13.31 23.72
N LYS A 54 26.64 -14.25 24.50
CA LYS A 54 27.16 -15.51 23.97
C LYS A 54 25.96 -16.45 23.75
N MET A 55 25.62 -16.68 22.49
CA MET A 55 24.55 -17.61 22.10
C MET A 55 25.12 -18.99 21.89
N ARG A 56 24.35 -20.02 22.29
CA ARG A 56 24.67 -21.44 22.12
C ARG A 56 23.82 -22.02 21.00
N LYS A 57 24.43 -22.79 20.13
CA LYS A 57 23.77 -23.60 19.13
C LYS A 57 24.33 -25.01 19.15
N VAL A 58 23.49 -26.00 19.00
CA VAL A 58 23.88 -27.42 18.91
C VAL A 58 23.71 -27.84 17.46
N ASP A 59 24.78 -28.29 16.82
CA ASP A 59 24.76 -28.80 15.46
C ASP A 59 24.05 -30.16 15.39
N GLU A 60 23.70 -30.63 14.19
CA GLU A 60 23.09 -31.93 13.92
C GLU A 60 23.91 -33.11 14.50
N ASN A 61 25.23 -32.92 14.65
CA ASN A 61 26.17 -33.89 15.22
C ASN A 61 26.27 -33.81 16.76
N GLY A 62 25.46 -32.98 17.42
CA GLY A 62 25.50 -32.78 18.86
C GLY A 62 26.65 -31.93 19.39
N VAL A 63 27.41 -31.29 18.50
CA VAL A 63 28.53 -30.41 18.89
C VAL A 63 28.01 -29.02 19.23
N GLU A 64 28.37 -28.55 20.43
CA GLU A 64 28.00 -27.21 20.88
C GLU A 64 28.93 -26.17 20.26
N ARG A 65 28.33 -25.20 19.57
CA ARG A 65 29.03 -24.04 19.07
C ARG A 65 28.52 -22.77 19.79
N PHE A 66 29.38 -21.81 19.90
CA PHE A 66 29.10 -20.55 20.58
C PHE A 66 29.47 -19.38 19.68
N GLY A 67 28.59 -18.40 19.60
CA GLY A 67 28.80 -17.16 18.87
C GLY A 67 28.48 -15.93 19.72
N LYS A 68 29.16 -14.83 19.43
CA LYS A 68 28.89 -13.53 20.04
C LYS A 68 27.86 -12.79 19.19
N VAL A 69 26.75 -12.39 19.78
CA VAL A 69 25.66 -11.70 19.09
C VAL A 69 25.39 -10.35 19.77
N LYS A 70 25.21 -9.31 18.97
CA LYS A 70 24.75 -8.01 19.44
C LYS A 70 23.22 -8.01 19.44
N THR A 71 22.60 -7.80 20.60
CA THR A 71 21.13 -7.81 20.74
C THR A 71 20.68 -6.97 21.96
N THR A 72 19.41 -7.01 22.32
CA THR A 72 18.86 -6.40 23.53
C THR A 72 18.15 -7.45 24.39
N VAL A 73 17.99 -7.17 25.68
CA VAL A 73 17.24 -8.08 26.58
C VAL A 73 15.82 -8.29 26.08
N GLY A 74 15.17 -7.22 25.61
CA GLY A 74 13.82 -7.31 25.08
C GLY A 74 13.72 -8.25 23.89
N ARG A 75 14.69 -8.25 22.96
CA ARG A 75 14.73 -9.19 21.82
C ARG A 75 14.98 -10.63 22.27
N ILE A 76 15.80 -10.84 23.28
CA ILE A 76 16.00 -12.18 23.89
C ILE A 76 14.68 -12.71 24.42
N ILE A 77 13.94 -11.91 25.18
CA ILE A 77 12.64 -12.30 25.75
C ILE A 77 11.63 -12.57 24.63
N TYR A 78 11.59 -11.71 23.61
CA TYR A 78 10.67 -11.86 22.50
C TYR A 78 10.90 -13.14 21.69
N ASN A 79 12.16 -13.49 21.43
CA ASN A 79 12.52 -14.71 20.69
C ASN A 79 12.27 -16.02 21.45
N LYS A 80 12.02 -15.98 22.76
CA LYS A 80 11.80 -17.19 23.57
C LYS A 80 10.62 -18.04 23.11
N GLY A 81 9.58 -17.42 22.58
CA GLY A 81 8.39 -18.12 22.07
C GLY A 81 8.25 -18.08 20.55
N ILE A 82 9.31 -17.66 19.82
CA ILE A 82 9.29 -17.61 18.35
C ILE A 82 10.15 -18.77 17.82
N PRO A 83 9.62 -19.56 16.86
CA PRO A 83 10.41 -20.56 16.15
C PRO A 83 11.66 -19.95 15.51
N GLN A 84 12.82 -20.64 15.60
CA GLN A 84 14.10 -20.11 15.15
C GLN A 84 14.50 -20.61 13.74
N ASP A 85 13.49 -20.91 12.89
CA ASP A 85 13.64 -21.43 11.53
C ASP A 85 12.74 -20.70 10.51
N LEU A 86 12.34 -19.47 10.83
CA LEU A 86 11.44 -18.68 10.00
C LEU A 86 12.10 -18.08 8.76
N GLY A 87 13.46 -18.14 8.66
CA GLY A 87 14.22 -17.72 7.50
C GLY A 87 14.49 -16.20 7.41
N PHE A 88 14.47 -15.49 8.54
CA PHE A 88 14.91 -14.08 8.60
C PHE A 88 16.42 -13.96 8.72
N VAL A 89 17.09 -14.98 9.20
CA VAL A 89 18.53 -15.03 9.40
C VAL A 89 19.15 -16.04 8.44
N ASP A 90 20.18 -15.61 7.71
CA ASP A 90 20.99 -16.52 6.90
C ASP A 90 21.88 -17.38 7.80
N ARG A 91 21.50 -18.63 7.97
CA ARG A 91 22.21 -19.62 8.80
C ARG A 91 23.46 -20.20 8.13
N THR A 92 23.67 -19.91 6.85
CA THR A 92 24.88 -20.37 6.11
C THR A 92 26.06 -19.43 6.32
N ASN A 93 25.80 -18.18 6.69
CA ASN A 93 26.83 -17.18 6.96
C ASN A 93 27.33 -17.30 8.41
N PRO A 94 28.65 -17.53 8.64
CA PRO A 94 29.23 -17.65 9.99
C PRO A 94 29.06 -16.44 10.89
N GLU A 95 28.83 -15.24 10.33
CA GLU A 95 28.64 -14.02 11.11
C GLU A 95 27.24 -13.92 11.70
N THR A 96 26.23 -14.42 10.99
CA THR A 96 24.82 -14.32 11.38
C THR A 96 24.25 -15.63 11.91
N GLU A 97 24.98 -16.73 11.82
CA GLU A 97 24.52 -18.09 12.22
C GLU A 97 23.89 -18.14 13.60
N PHE A 98 24.44 -17.39 14.57
CA PHE A 98 24.01 -17.39 15.98
C PHE A 98 22.97 -16.32 16.30
N GLU A 99 22.62 -15.45 15.36
CA GLU A 99 21.62 -14.42 15.62
C GLU A 99 20.22 -15.03 15.85
N PRO A 100 19.42 -14.46 16.77
CA PRO A 100 18.02 -14.85 16.89
C PRO A 100 17.25 -14.41 15.64
N GLU A 101 16.21 -15.15 15.28
CA GLU A 101 15.39 -14.84 14.09
C GLU A 101 14.86 -13.41 14.09
N ILE A 102 14.51 -12.88 15.25
CA ILE A 102 14.03 -11.50 15.38
C ILE A 102 15.08 -10.65 16.10
N ASN A 103 16.03 -10.12 15.34
CA ASN A 103 17.03 -9.18 15.84
C ASN A 103 16.83 -7.74 15.30
N PHE A 104 15.60 -7.40 14.99
CA PHE A 104 15.18 -6.10 14.49
C PHE A 104 13.92 -5.60 15.21
N VAL A 105 13.56 -4.32 15.00
CA VAL A 105 12.36 -3.73 15.61
C VAL A 105 11.10 -4.28 14.95
N VAL A 106 10.20 -4.82 15.74
CA VAL A 106 8.95 -5.41 15.27
C VAL A 106 7.87 -4.34 15.07
N THR A 107 7.62 -4.01 13.82
CA THR A 107 6.48 -3.17 13.39
C THR A 107 5.32 -4.03 12.91
N LYS A 108 4.15 -3.42 12.68
CA LYS A 108 2.99 -4.12 12.08
C LYS A 108 3.34 -4.86 10.79
N LYS A 109 4.15 -4.23 9.93
CA LYS A 109 4.59 -4.82 8.66
C LYS A 109 5.48 -6.04 8.87
N ASN A 110 6.44 -5.92 9.79
CA ASN A 110 7.36 -7.03 10.11
C ASN A 110 6.61 -8.20 10.78
N LEU A 111 5.66 -7.87 11.66
CA LEU A 111 4.82 -8.89 12.31
C LEU A 111 3.99 -9.68 11.29
N GLY A 112 3.43 -9.00 10.29
CA GLY A 112 2.75 -9.68 9.17
C GLY A 112 3.66 -10.67 8.43
N LYS A 113 4.94 -10.32 8.21
CA LYS A 113 5.92 -11.23 7.59
C LYS A 113 6.26 -12.42 8.50
N ILE A 114 6.43 -12.19 9.80
CA ILE A 114 6.69 -13.25 10.78
C ILE A 114 5.57 -14.28 10.75
N ILE A 115 4.32 -13.84 10.78
CA ILE A 115 3.15 -14.73 10.72
C ILE A 115 3.07 -15.46 9.38
N ALA A 116 3.31 -14.77 8.27
CA ALA A 116 3.29 -15.39 6.95
C ALA A 116 4.35 -16.48 6.82
N ASN A 117 5.58 -16.21 7.28
CA ASN A 117 6.66 -17.20 7.25
C ASN A 117 6.35 -18.39 8.18
N SER A 118 5.78 -18.15 9.37
CA SER A 118 5.37 -19.21 10.27
C SER A 118 4.30 -20.12 9.65
N ILE A 119 3.30 -19.56 8.97
CA ILE A 119 2.29 -20.35 8.25
C ILE A 119 2.93 -21.22 7.17
N ASN A 120 3.90 -20.68 6.44
CA ASN A 120 4.57 -21.39 5.34
C ASN A 120 5.47 -22.53 5.83
N VAL A 121 6.10 -22.40 7.01
CA VAL A 121 7.06 -23.39 7.55
C VAL A 121 6.34 -24.40 8.45
N HIS A 122 5.52 -23.92 9.38
CA HIS A 122 4.93 -24.74 10.45
C HIS A 122 3.43 -25.04 10.27
N GLY A 123 2.77 -24.36 9.32
CA GLY A 123 1.34 -24.51 9.11
C GLY A 123 0.47 -23.75 10.12
N LEU A 124 -0.85 -24.00 10.08
CA LEU A 124 -1.83 -23.17 10.80
C LEU A 124 -1.85 -23.43 12.31
N SER A 125 -1.64 -24.67 12.76
CA SER A 125 -1.79 -25.05 14.18
C SER A 125 -0.67 -24.42 15.04
N GLU A 126 0.58 -24.58 14.66
CA GLU A 126 1.72 -24.00 15.38
C GLU A 126 1.74 -22.47 15.28
N THR A 127 1.31 -21.93 14.14
CA THR A 127 1.15 -20.48 14.00
C THR A 127 0.06 -19.93 14.94
N ALA A 128 -0.98 -20.68 15.26
CA ALA A 128 -1.97 -20.25 16.24
C ALA A 128 -1.37 -20.12 17.66
N GLU A 129 -0.50 -21.05 18.06
CA GLU A 129 0.24 -20.95 19.33
C GLU A 129 1.20 -19.77 19.35
N LEU A 130 1.89 -19.52 18.24
CA LEU A 130 2.73 -18.33 18.06
C LEU A 130 1.92 -17.03 18.20
N LEU A 131 0.72 -16.96 17.59
CA LEU A 131 -0.17 -15.81 17.72
C LEU A 131 -0.64 -15.58 19.16
N ASP A 132 -0.93 -16.63 19.89
CA ASP A 132 -1.28 -16.53 21.31
C ASP A 132 -0.10 -16.06 22.17
N TYR A 133 1.11 -16.49 21.85
CA TYR A 133 2.33 -15.98 22.49
C TYR A 133 2.54 -14.49 22.18
N ILE A 134 2.44 -14.08 20.92
CA ILE A 134 2.57 -12.67 20.51
C ILE A 134 1.52 -11.80 21.20
N LYS A 135 0.28 -12.26 21.25
CA LYS A 135 -0.83 -11.59 21.94
C LYS A 135 -0.52 -11.38 23.43
N SER A 136 -0.18 -12.46 24.15
CA SER A 136 0.08 -12.41 25.59
C SER A 136 1.30 -11.55 25.93
N THR A 137 2.38 -11.68 25.16
CA THR A 137 3.61 -10.91 25.30
C THR A 137 3.37 -9.45 24.96
N GLY A 138 2.65 -9.16 23.88
CA GLY A 138 2.31 -7.79 23.48
C GLY A 138 1.51 -7.06 24.55
N TYR A 139 0.45 -7.63 25.07
CA TYR A 139 -0.32 -7.02 26.16
C TYR A 139 0.49 -6.86 27.46
N LYS A 140 1.28 -7.87 27.83
CA LYS A 140 2.15 -7.78 29.01
C LYS A 140 3.10 -6.60 28.92
N TYR A 141 3.84 -6.48 27.82
CA TYR A 141 4.86 -5.44 27.68
C TYR A 141 4.31 -4.06 27.30
N SER A 142 3.15 -3.97 26.69
CA SER A 142 2.40 -2.71 26.58
C SER A 142 2.00 -2.17 27.97
N THR A 143 1.61 -3.06 28.88
CA THR A 143 1.26 -2.69 30.27
C THR A 143 2.51 -2.33 31.09
N VAL A 144 3.58 -3.14 31.01
CA VAL A 144 4.86 -2.90 31.72
C VAL A 144 5.50 -1.60 31.25
N GLY A 145 5.47 -1.34 29.93
CA GLY A 145 5.98 -0.09 29.34
C GLY A 145 5.21 1.16 29.78
N ALA A 146 4.01 0.99 30.38
CA ALA A 146 3.16 2.07 30.89
C ALA A 146 3.00 3.22 29.88
N ILE A 147 2.82 2.87 28.60
CA ILE A 147 2.78 3.83 27.49
C ILE A 147 1.50 4.65 27.59
N THR A 148 1.63 5.91 27.96
CA THR A 148 0.55 6.88 28.10
C THR A 148 0.84 8.12 27.28
N VAL A 149 -0.20 8.86 26.90
CA VAL A 149 -0.07 10.09 26.10
C VAL A 149 -0.39 11.30 26.95
N SER A 150 0.53 12.26 26.97
CA SER A 150 0.34 13.58 27.55
C SER A 150 0.37 14.66 26.46
N VAL A 151 -0.25 15.79 26.74
CA VAL A 151 -0.16 16.97 25.86
C VAL A 151 1.28 17.47 25.74
N SER A 152 2.12 17.27 26.76
CA SER A 152 3.55 17.62 26.75
C SER A 152 4.39 16.77 25.78
N ASP A 153 3.96 15.56 25.47
CA ASP A 153 4.67 14.66 24.57
C ASP A 153 4.62 15.11 23.12
N VAL A 154 3.65 15.97 22.79
CA VAL A 154 3.50 16.58 21.47
C VAL A 154 4.45 17.78 21.38
N LYS A 155 5.64 17.56 20.84
CA LYS A 155 6.65 18.62 20.64
C LYS A 155 6.50 19.26 19.27
N VAL A 156 6.36 20.58 19.22
CA VAL A 156 6.33 21.34 17.95
C VAL A 156 7.77 21.65 17.55
N PRO A 157 8.20 21.37 16.31
CA PRO A 157 9.57 21.66 15.87
C PRO A 157 9.82 23.17 15.78
N GLU A 158 10.98 23.63 16.25
CA GLU A 158 11.37 25.05 16.19
C GLU A 158 11.56 25.54 14.76
N GLU A 159 12.04 24.67 13.87
CA GLU A 159 12.25 24.92 12.45
C GLU A 159 10.96 25.29 11.70
N LYS A 160 9.79 24.94 12.24
CA LYS A 160 8.48 25.25 11.66
C LYS A 160 8.34 26.74 11.29
N LYS A 161 8.78 27.63 12.18
CA LYS A 161 8.63 29.10 11.99
C LYS A 161 9.41 29.57 10.77
N THR A 162 10.65 29.12 10.62
CA THR A 162 11.52 29.48 9.49
C THR A 162 10.98 28.95 8.17
N ILE A 163 10.51 27.72 8.13
CA ILE A 163 9.90 27.11 6.92
C ILE A 163 8.66 27.89 6.47
N ILE A 164 7.81 28.26 7.42
CA ILE A 164 6.57 29.01 7.13
C ILE A 164 6.91 30.43 6.64
N GLU A 165 7.87 31.11 7.24
CA GLU A 165 8.29 32.44 6.80
C GLU A 165 8.88 32.45 5.39
N GLU A 166 9.66 31.44 5.05
CA GLU A 166 10.20 31.27 3.69
C GLU A 166 9.09 30.99 2.69
N ALA A 167 8.11 30.16 3.04
CA ALA A 167 6.95 29.91 2.19
C ALA A 167 6.13 31.19 1.93
N TYR A 168 5.90 32.02 2.94
CA TYR A 168 5.24 33.33 2.76
C TYR A 168 6.02 34.25 1.81
N LYS A 169 7.35 34.34 1.94
CA LYS A 169 8.19 35.13 1.02
C LYS A 169 8.05 34.64 -0.44
N GLN A 170 8.02 33.33 -0.65
CA GLN A 170 7.83 32.75 -1.99
C GLN A 170 6.45 33.08 -2.56
N VAL A 171 5.39 32.96 -1.76
CA VAL A 171 4.01 33.29 -2.14
C VAL A 171 3.87 34.78 -2.49
N ASP A 172 4.51 35.67 -1.72
CA ASP A 172 4.53 37.11 -2.02
C ASP A 172 5.20 37.43 -3.36
N ASN A 173 6.28 36.72 -3.68
CA ASN A 173 6.95 36.87 -4.99
C ASN A 173 6.04 36.43 -6.14
N ILE A 174 5.35 35.29 -6.02
CA ILE A 174 4.38 34.83 -7.02
C ILE A 174 3.23 35.84 -7.17
N THR A 175 2.72 36.36 -6.05
CA THR A 175 1.66 37.38 -6.06
C THR A 175 2.12 38.68 -6.73
N LYS A 176 3.37 39.09 -6.54
CA LYS A 176 3.97 40.26 -7.26
C LYS A 176 4.08 40.01 -8.77
N GLN A 177 4.46 38.78 -9.19
CA GLN A 177 4.49 38.42 -10.61
C GLN A 177 3.11 38.49 -11.25
N TYR A 178 2.09 37.96 -10.56
CA TYR A 178 0.69 38.04 -10.99
C TYR A 178 0.23 39.53 -11.12
N LYS A 179 0.49 40.37 -10.12
CA LYS A 179 0.14 41.80 -10.17
C LYS A 179 0.82 42.54 -11.30
N ARG A 180 1.98 42.06 -11.76
CA ARG A 180 2.71 42.59 -12.92
C ARG A 180 2.18 42.05 -14.27
N GLY A 181 1.22 41.12 -14.24
CA GLY A 181 0.66 40.52 -15.46
C GLY A 181 1.56 39.49 -16.14
N LEU A 182 2.59 38.96 -15.44
CA LEU A 182 3.53 37.97 -15.98
C LEU A 182 2.97 36.56 -15.99
N ILE A 183 2.01 36.24 -15.11
CA ILE A 183 1.39 34.95 -14.97
C ILE A 183 -0.14 35.09 -14.91
N THR A 184 -0.84 34.04 -15.33
CA THR A 184 -2.30 33.93 -15.22
C THR A 184 -2.74 33.63 -13.78
N ASN A 185 -4.04 33.81 -13.48
CA ASN A 185 -4.56 33.49 -12.15
C ASN A 185 -4.46 31.98 -11.84
N ASP A 186 -4.66 31.12 -12.84
CA ASP A 186 -4.57 29.66 -12.66
C ASP A 186 -3.13 29.20 -12.40
N GLU A 187 -2.16 29.80 -13.08
CA GLU A 187 -0.74 29.56 -12.82
C GLU A 187 -0.34 30.02 -11.42
N ARG A 188 -0.79 31.21 -11.00
CA ARG A 188 -0.60 31.73 -9.65
C ARG A 188 -1.17 30.74 -8.61
N TYR A 189 -2.44 30.32 -8.78
CA TYR A 189 -3.11 29.38 -7.90
C TYR A 189 -2.32 28.07 -7.76
N ASN A 190 -1.95 27.47 -8.87
CA ASN A 190 -1.18 26.22 -8.89
C ASN A 190 0.19 26.35 -8.23
N ALA A 191 0.89 27.49 -8.49
CA ALA A 191 2.17 27.77 -7.88
C ALA A 191 2.07 27.94 -6.35
N VAL A 192 1.06 28.66 -5.86
CA VAL A 192 0.80 28.85 -4.42
C VAL A 192 0.51 27.52 -3.73
N ILE A 193 -0.35 26.66 -4.31
CA ILE A 193 -0.62 25.34 -3.77
C ILE A 193 0.64 24.50 -3.71
N LYS A 194 1.47 24.51 -4.75
CA LYS A 194 2.72 23.76 -4.80
C LYS A 194 3.70 24.20 -3.70
N ILE A 195 3.82 25.50 -3.44
CA ILE A 195 4.67 26.05 -2.38
C ILE A 195 4.19 25.54 -1.01
N TRP A 196 2.89 25.66 -0.73
CA TRP A 196 2.34 25.24 0.56
C TRP A 196 2.34 23.72 0.76
N SER A 197 2.16 22.93 -0.30
CA SER A 197 2.33 21.48 -0.22
C SER A 197 3.75 21.11 0.16
N LYS A 198 4.76 21.72 -0.50
CA LYS A 198 6.16 21.52 -0.17
C LYS A 198 6.48 21.94 1.26
N ALA A 199 6.06 23.13 1.68
CA ALA A 199 6.27 23.59 3.07
C ALA A 199 5.62 22.64 4.11
N THR A 200 4.46 22.07 3.79
CA THR A 200 3.78 21.08 4.64
C THR A 200 4.59 19.79 4.77
N ASP A 201 5.20 19.33 3.69
CA ASP A 201 6.06 18.14 3.68
C ASP A 201 7.38 18.41 4.42
N ASP A 202 7.99 19.59 4.23
CA ASP A 202 9.20 19.99 4.94
C ASP A 202 8.95 20.06 6.47
N VAL A 203 7.81 20.61 6.91
CA VAL A 203 7.39 20.60 8.32
C VAL A 203 7.16 19.17 8.83
N LYS A 204 6.60 18.27 8.00
CA LYS A 204 6.41 16.85 8.37
C LYS A 204 7.75 16.16 8.64
N ILE A 205 8.77 16.43 7.81
CA ILE A 205 10.12 15.88 7.98
C ILE A 205 10.78 16.45 9.23
N ALA A 206 10.73 17.77 9.42
CA ALA A 206 11.26 18.44 10.63
C ALA A 206 10.62 17.89 11.91
N MET A 207 9.30 17.70 11.89
CA MET A 207 8.56 17.10 13.00
C MET A 207 9.02 15.67 13.30
N LYS A 208 9.17 14.83 12.26
CA LYS A 208 9.63 13.44 12.45
C LYS A 208 11.01 13.40 13.11
N ASN A 209 11.92 14.27 12.71
CA ASN A 209 13.27 14.33 13.24
C ASN A 209 13.34 14.88 14.69
N ASN A 210 12.33 15.68 15.08
CA ASN A 210 12.27 16.29 16.41
C ASN A 210 11.70 15.36 17.51
N PHE A 211 11.07 14.25 17.13
CA PHE A 211 10.57 13.28 18.10
C PHE A 211 11.67 12.37 18.62
N GLU A 212 11.70 12.17 19.91
CA GLU A 212 12.52 11.15 20.57
C GLU A 212 11.96 9.76 20.31
N LYS A 213 12.82 8.74 20.20
CA LYS A 213 12.40 7.36 19.94
C LYS A 213 11.44 6.81 21.00
N LEU A 214 11.63 7.18 22.25
CA LEU A 214 10.80 6.77 23.40
C LEU A 214 9.52 7.60 23.58
N ASN A 215 9.25 8.56 22.68
CA ASN A 215 8.03 9.34 22.77
C ASN A 215 6.81 8.46 22.51
N PRO A 216 5.79 8.41 23.41
CA PRO A 216 4.63 7.52 23.27
C PRO A 216 3.85 7.72 21.96
N VAL A 217 3.66 8.97 21.57
CA VAL A 217 2.91 9.32 20.35
C VAL A 217 3.67 8.87 19.10
N TYR A 218 5.00 9.02 19.10
CA TYR A 218 5.86 8.56 18.02
C TYR A 218 5.87 7.02 17.94
N MET A 219 6.03 6.33 19.08
CA MET A 219 5.98 4.86 19.12
C MET A 219 4.67 4.30 18.59
N MET A 220 3.52 4.88 18.93
CA MET A 220 2.20 4.44 18.41
C MET A 220 2.11 4.56 16.90
N SER A 221 2.65 5.63 16.31
CA SER A 221 2.61 5.86 14.87
C SER A 221 3.64 5.03 14.10
N GLU A 222 4.89 4.95 14.58
CA GLU A 222 5.98 4.25 13.91
C GLU A 222 5.80 2.72 13.96
N SER A 223 5.30 2.19 15.07
CA SER A 223 4.95 0.77 15.18
C SER A 223 3.83 0.34 14.24
N GLY A 224 3.00 1.30 13.79
CA GLY A 224 1.78 1.01 13.04
C GLY A 224 0.62 0.50 13.90
N ALA A 225 0.73 0.63 15.23
CA ALA A 225 -0.33 0.23 16.18
C ALA A 225 -1.54 1.15 16.06
N ARG A 226 -1.32 2.46 16.06
CA ARG A 226 -2.39 3.47 15.94
C ARG A 226 -1.85 4.79 15.41
N GLY A 227 -2.64 5.41 14.52
CA GLY A 227 -2.26 6.69 13.92
C GLY A 227 -1.27 6.54 12.75
N ASN A 228 -0.98 7.67 12.13
CA ASN A 228 0.01 7.81 11.08
C ASN A 228 0.72 9.16 11.17
N LEU A 229 1.80 9.34 10.43
CA LEU A 229 2.56 10.59 10.42
C LEU A 229 1.75 11.81 9.96
N ASP A 230 0.71 11.62 9.13
CA ASP A 230 -0.14 12.72 8.68
C ASP A 230 -1.10 13.21 9.77
N GLN A 231 -1.55 12.31 10.65
CA GLN A 231 -2.30 12.69 11.84
C GLN A 231 -1.41 13.39 12.86
N LEU A 232 -0.17 12.89 13.07
CA LEU A 232 0.80 13.55 13.91
C LEU A 232 1.13 14.97 13.40
N LYS A 233 1.28 15.14 12.10
CA LYS A 233 1.51 16.43 11.45
C LYS A 233 0.42 17.45 11.82
N GLN A 234 -0.84 17.04 11.86
CA GLN A 234 -1.94 17.92 12.27
C GLN A 234 -1.89 18.31 13.75
N ILE A 235 -1.34 17.42 14.60
CA ILE A 235 -1.27 17.63 16.04
C ILE A 235 -0.04 18.46 16.41
N ALA A 236 1.14 18.16 15.85
CA ALA A 236 2.44 18.71 16.24
C ALA A 236 3.12 19.60 15.18
N GLY A 237 2.71 19.50 13.92
CA GLY A 237 3.29 20.26 12.80
C GLY A 237 2.41 21.40 12.34
N MET A 238 1.80 21.25 11.16
CA MET A 238 0.78 22.17 10.64
C MET A 238 -0.34 21.38 9.94
N ARG A 239 -1.56 21.89 9.92
CA ARG A 239 -2.65 21.24 9.21
C ARG A 239 -2.49 21.33 7.70
N GLY A 240 -2.01 22.46 7.19
CA GLY A 240 -1.77 22.68 5.77
C GLY A 240 -3.01 23.15 5.00
N LEU A 241 -3.06 22.80 3.72
CA LEU A 241 -4.14 23.21 2.81
C LEU A 241 -5.43 22.42 3.09
N MET A 242 -6.58 23.11 3.01
CA MET A 242 -7.90 22.53 3.25
C MET A 242 -8.70 22.46 1.95
N ALA A 243 -9.54 21.42 1.84
CA ALA A 243 -10.48 21.32 0.75
C ALA A 243 -11.72 22.20 1.01
N SER A 244 -12.13 22.98 0.01
CA SER A 244 -13.37 23.74 0.03
C SER A 244 -14.58 22.81 -0.15
N THR A 245 -15.78 23.28 0.21
CA THR A 245 -17.04 22.59 -0.08
C THR A 245 -17.27 22.36 -1.57
N THR A 246 -16.71 23.21 -2.44
CA THR A 246 -16.77 23.08 -3.91
C THR A 246 -15.77 22.09 -4.51
N GLY A 247 -14.89 21.47 -3.70
CA GLY A 247 -13.85 20.54 -4.14
C GLY A 247 -12.52 21.21 -4.53
N LYS A 248 -12.44 22.53 -4.62
CA LYS A 248 -11.18 23.26 -4.84
C LYS A 248 -10.40 23.38 -3.54
N THR A 249 -9.08 23.42 -3.62
CA THR A 249 -8.22 23.67 -2.46
C THR A 249 -8.28 25.14 -2.07
N VAL A 250 -8.40 25.43 -0.79
CA VAL A 250 -8.34 26.81 -0.26
C VAL A 250 -6.88 27.28 -0.32
N GLU A 251 -6.62 28.44 -0.92
CA GLU A 251 -5.25 28.98 -1.10
C GLU A 251 -4.57 29.34 0.23
N ILE A 252 -5.36 29.68 1.25
CA ILE A 252 -4.86 30.03 2.58
C ILE A 252 -4.68 28.74 3.40
N PRO A 253 -3.44 28.36 3.73
CA PRO A 253 -3.21 27.18 4.55
C PRO A 253 -3.51 27.45 6.02
N ILE A 254 -3.79 26.41 6.76
CA ILE A 254 -3.79 26.43 8.23
C ILE A 254 -2.37 26.14 8.68
N THR A 255 -1.66 27.18 9.12
CA THR A 255 -0.26 27.08 9.56
C THR A 255 -0.14 26.59 10.99
N SER A 256 -1.18 26.78 11.82
CA SER A 256 -1.23 26.30 13.18
C SER A 256 -1.47 24.79 13.27
N CYS A 257 -1.05 24.19 14.36
CA CYS A 257 -1.36 22.81 14.73
C CYS A 257 -2.33 22.77 15.92
N PHE A 258 -2.90 21.60 16.22
CA PHE A 258 -3.82 21.46 17.35
C PHE A 258 -3.16 21.74 18.70
N ARG A 259 -1.86 21.46 18.84
CA ARG A 259 -1.09 21.75 20.05
C ARG A 259 -1.01 23.25 20.35
N GLU A 260 -0.83 24.08 19.33
CA GLU A 260 -0.74 25.53 19.44
C GLU A 260 -2.14 26.19 19.56
N GLY A 261 -3.17 25.51 19.08
CA GLY A 261 -4.50 26.05 18.93
C GLY A 261 -4.68 26.77 17.56
N LEU A 262 -5.90 26.83 17.08
CA LEU A 262 -6.24 27.47 15.81
C LEU A 262 -6.75 28.90 16.06
N SER A 263 -6.41 29.82 15.16
CA SER A 263 -7.06 31.12 15.11
C SER A 263 -8.54 31.00 14.72
N PRO A 264 -9.42 31.97 15.03
CA PRO A 264 -10.84 31.90 14.67
C PRO A 264 -11.08 31.67 13.17
N ILE A 265 -10.27 32.28 12.31
CA ILE A 265 -10.38 32.13 10.84
C ILE A 265 -9.95 30.72 10.43
N GLU A 266 -8.82 30.23 10.95
CA GLU A 266 -8.35 28.88 10.67
C GLU A 266 -9.34 27.82 11.16
N TYR A 267 -9.93 28.02 12.34
CA TYR A 267 -10.97 27.14 12.87
C TYR A 267 -12.20 27.10 11.95
N PHE A 268 -12.63 28.24 11.43
CA PHE A 268 -13.77 28.30 10.52
C PHE A 268 -13.52 27.57 9.21
N ILE A 269 -12.32 27.76 8.62
CA ILE A 269 -11.90 27.02 7.42
C ILE A 269 -11.83 25.51 7.71
N ALA A 270 -11.27 25.14 8.85
CA ALA A 270 -11.16 23.75 9.29
C ALA A 270 -12.54 23.09 9.49
N ALA A 271 -13.49 23.83 10.08
CA ALA A 271 -14.84 23.33 10.36
C ALA A 271 -15.63 23.00 9.08
N HIS A 272 -15.44 23.76 8.00
CA HIS A 272 -16.04 23.45 6.70
C HIS A 272 -15.55 22.11 6.14
N GLY A 273 -14.24 21.88 6.15
CA GLY A 273 -13.66 20.61 5.70
C GLY A 273 -14.07 19.42 6.56
N ALA A 274 -14.07 19.59 7.89
CA ALA A 274 -14.50 18.54 8.81
C ALA A 274 -15.98 18.17 8.64
N ARG A 275 -16.86 19.17 8.51
CA ARG A 275 -18.30 18.94 8.28
C ARG A 275 -18.56 18.22 6.96
N LYS A 276 -17.85 18.63 5.89
CA LYS A 276 -17.93 17.93 4.60
C LYS A 276 -17.48 16.47 4.74
N GLY A 277 -16.36 16.20 5.40
CA GLY A 277 -15.87 14.84 5.64
C GLY A 277 -16.87 13.98 6.41
N LEU A 278 -17.48 14.51 7.48
CA LEU A 278 -18.50 13.79 8.25
C LEU A 278 -19.76 13.48 7.42
N SER A 279 -20.25 14.46 6.64
CA SER A 279 -21.40 14.27 5.77
C SER A 279 -21.11 13.26 4.66
N ASP A 280 -19.97 13.39 4.00
CA ASP A 280 -19.57 12.48 2.92
C ASP A 280 -19.42 11.05 3.45
N THR A 281 -18.85 10.85 4.64
CA THR A 281 -18.75 9.53 5.26
C THR A 281 -20.12 8.91 5.51
N ALA A 282 -21.05 9.65 6.11
CA ALA A 282 -22.39 9.16 6.42
C ALA A 282 -23.15 8.72 5.16
N LEU A 283 -23.07 9.50 4.09
CA LEU A 283 -23.75 9.20 2.82
C LEU A 283 -23.08 8.03 2.08
N ARG A 284 -21.76 8.02 2.00
CA ARG A 284 -21.02 7.02 1.21
C ARG A 284 -20.93 5.65 1.86
N THR A 285 -21.16 5.53 3.17
CA THR A 285 -21.29 4.23 3.82
C THR A 285 -22.46 3.44 3.23
N ALA A 286 -23.58 4.10 2.96
CA ALA A 286 -24.72 3.49 2.30
C ALA A 286 -24.40 3.06 0.85
N ASP A 287 -23.70 3.91 0.09
CA ASP A 287 -23.28 3.61 -1.29
C ASP A 287 -22.35 2.39 -1.34
N SER A 288 -21.37 2.32 -0.42
CA SER A 288 -20.47 1.16 -0.31
C SER A 288 -21.23 -0.13 0.01
N GLY A 289 -22.19 -0.08 0.94
CA GLY A 289 -23.03 -1.23 1.26
C GLY A 289 -23.89 -1.67 0.07
N TYR A 290 -24.46 -0.72 -0.67
CA TYR A 290 -25.23 -1.01 -1.87
C TYR A 290 -24.39 -1.57 -3.01
N LEU A 291 -23.18 -1.06 -3.23
CA LEU A 291 -22.23 -1.65 -4.19
C LEU A 291 -21.92 -3.10 -3.82
N THR A 292 -21.57 -3.36 -2.55
CA THR A 292 -21.27 -4.72 -2.07
C THR A 292 -22.44 -5.67 -2.32
N ARG A 293 -23.67 -5.25 -2.02
CA ARG A 293 -24.88 -6.05 -2.27
C ARG A 293 -25.01 -6.40 -3.75
N ARG A 294 -24.87 -5.44 -4.65
CA ARG A 294 -24.96 -5.68 -6.10
C ARG A 294 -23.89 -6.64 -6.60
N LEU A 295 -22.65 -6.50 -6.10
CA LEU A 295 -21.56 -7.41 -6.43
C LEU A 295 -21.85 -8.84 -5.96
N VAL A 296 -22.40 -9.01 -4.75
CA VAL A 296 -22.83 -10.33 -4.24
C VAL A 296 -23.95 -10.91 -5.09
N ASP A 297 -24.98 -10.13 -5.41
CA ASP A 297 -26.11 -10.58 -6.21
C ASP A 297 -25.68 -11.10 -7.59
N VAL A 298 -24.68 -10.45 -8.23
CA VAL A 298 -24.15 -10.86 -9.52
C VAL A 298 -23.26 -12.10 -9.42
N SER A 299 -22.41 -12.18 -8.39
CA SER A 299 -21.36 -13.20 -8.30
C SER A 299 -21.70 -14.42 -7.45
N GLN A 300 -22.86 -14.46 -6.74
CA GLN A 300 -23.25 -15.54 -5.83
C GLN A 300 -23.21 -16.94 -6.42
N ASN A 301 -23.43 -17.06 -7.73
CA ASN A 301 -23.45 -18.33 -8.45
C ASN A 301 -22.07 -18.84 -8.85
N ILE A 302 -21.00 -18.03 -8.67
CA ILE A 302 -19.65 -18.44 -9.02
C ILE A 302 -19.05 -19.28 -7.89
N ILE A 303 -18.96 -20.58 -8.18
CA ILE A 303 -18.45 -21.61 -7.25
C ILE A 303 -17.38 -22.41 -7.97
N VAL A 304 -16.39 -22.92 -7.24
CA VAL A 304 -15.42 -23.87 -7.80
C VAL A 304 -16.11 -25.21 -8.03
N ARG A 305 -16.17 -25.70 -9.29
CA ARG A 305 -16.96 -26.86 -9.66
C ARG A 305 -16.15 -28.08 -10.08
N GLU A 306 -14.97 -27.87 -10.60
CA GLU A 306 -14.09 -28.91 -11.13
C GLU A 306 -12.63 -28.59 -10.86
N GLU A 307 -11.76 -29.59 -10.92
CA GLU A 307 -10.33 -29.41 -10.66
C GLU A 307 -9.65 -28.66 -11.81
N ASP A 308 -9.87 -29.10 -13.05
CA ASP A 308 -9.22 -28.53 -14.25
C ASP A 308 -10.16 -28.48 -15.46
N CYS A 309 -10.30 -27.33 -16.07
CA CYS A 309 -11.09 -27.14 -17.30
C CYS A 309 -10.30 -27.36 -18.60
N GLY A 310 -8.99 -27.61 -18.53
CA GLY A 310 -8.13 -27.84 -19.69
C GLY A 310 -8.02 -26.65 -20.64
N THR A 311 -8.17 -25.43 -20.15
CA THR A 311 -8.08 -24.23 -21.00
C THR A 311 -6.66 -24.04 -21.55
N LYS A 312 -6.59 -23.51 -22.79
CA LYS A 312 -5.36 -23.03 -23.43
C LYS A 312 -5.30 -21.50 -23.48
N ASP A 313 -6.32 -20.84 -22.94
CA ASP A 313 -6.40 -19.38 -22.92
C ASP A 313 -5.83 -18.89 -21.58
N GLY A 314 -4.80 -18.06 -21.63
CA GLY A 314 -4.14 -17.47 -20.47
C GLY A 314 -4.24 -15.95 -20.46
N LEU A 315 -3.92 -15.37 -19.32
CA LEU A 315 -3.76 -13.93 -19.15
C LEU A 315 -2.28 -13.60 -19.05
N GLU A 316 -1.82 -12.68 -19.88
CA GLU A 316 -0.46 -12.13 -19.74
C GLU A 316 -0.42 -11.16 -18.55
N VAL A 317 0.44 -11.43 -17.60
CA VAL A 317 0.59 -10.63 -16.37
C VAL A 317 1.96 -9.96 -16.37
N SER A 318 1.97 -8.67 -16.09
CA SER A 318 3.17 -7.84 -15.95
C SER A 318 3.03 -6.90 -14.75
N THR A 319 4.09 -6.17 -14.42
CA THR A 319 4.05 -5.14 -13.37
C THR A 319 3.11 -4.00 -13.77
N ILE A 320 2.15 -3.65 -12.92
CA ILE A 320 1.27 -2.50 -13.12
C ILE A 320 2.02 -1.23 -12.71
N LYS A 321 2.18 -0.31 -13.67
CA LYS A 321 2.82 1.00 -13.45
C LYS A 321 1.84 2.13 -13.76
N ASP A 322 1.93 3.23 -13.00
CA ASP A 322 1.27 4.49 -13.30
C ASP A 322 2.31 5.59 -13.43
N GLY A 323 2.68 5.89 -14.68
CA GLY A 323 3.86 6.69 -14.97
C GLY A 323 5.14 6.01 -14.44
N ASN A 324 5.84 6.68 -13.53
CA ASN A 324 7.06 6.15 -12.90
C ASN A 324 6.80 5.38 -11.59
N GLN A 325 5.57 5.38 -11.09
CA GLN A 325 5.22 4.70 -9.85
C GLN A 325 4.74 3.28 -10.13
N VAL A 326 5.32 2.30 -9.44
CA VAL A 326 4.85 0.90 -9.46
C VAL A 326 3.63 0.80 -8.56
N VAL A 327 2.49 0.44 -9.12
CA VAL A 327 1.22 0.21 -8.40
C VAL A 327 1.21 -1.18 -7.81
N GLU A 328 1.54 -2.20 -8.62
CA GLU A 328 1.60 -3.59 -8.20
C GLU A 328 2.75 -4.32 -8.89
N LYS A 329 3.54 -5.06 -8.11
CA LYS A 329 4.68 -5.80 -8.62
C LYS A 329 4.24 -7.10 -9.29
N LEU A 330 5.02 -7.55 -10.28
CA LEU A 330 4.80 -8.84 -10.94
C LEU A 330 4.79 -10.00 -9.93
N GLU A 331 5.71 -9.98 -8.97
CA GLU A 331 5.81 -10.99 -7.90
C GLU A 331 4.48 -11.17 -7.16
N GLU A 332 3.84 -10.09 -6.74
CA GLU A 332 2.56 -10.11 -6.00
C GLU A 332 1.41 -10.68 -6.86
N ARG A 333 1.44 -10.42 -8.17
CA ARG A 333 0.43 -10.88 -9.12
C ARG A 333 0.56 -12.35 -9.50
N LEU A 334 1.77 -12.91 -9.42
CA LEU A 334 2.05 -14.32 -9.76
C LEU A 334 1.70 -15.28 -8.64
N VAL A 335 1.86 -14.86 -7.39
CA VAL A 335 1.66 -15.73 -6.22
C VAL A 335 0.27 -16.35 -6.20
N GLY A 336 0.23 -17.68 -6.05
CA GLY A 336 -1.01 -18.47 -5.98
C GLY A 336 -1.71 -18.71 -7.31
N ARG A 337 -1.02 -18.51 -8.44
CA ARG A 337 -1.52 -18.85 -9.78
C ARG A 337 -0.77 -20.05 -10.35
N TYR A 338 -1.33 -20.66 -11.38
CA TYR A 338 -0.67 -21.66 -12.20
C TYR A 338 -0.20 -21.01 -13.50
N SER A 339 0.98 -21.38 -13.97
CA SER A 339 1.46 -20.98 -15.28
C SER A 339 0.67 -21.72 -16.38
N LEU A 340 0.45 -21.07 -17.52
CA LEU A 340 -0.12 -21.72 -18.70
C LEU A 340 0.92 -22.57 -19.43
N ASN A 341 2.16 -22.10 -19.49
CA ASN A 341 3.30 -22.76 -20.13
C ASN A 341 4.42 -22.93 -19.10
N ASP A 342 5.31 -23.86 -19.38
CA ASP A 342 6.52 -24.03 -18.54
C ASP A 342 7.35 -22.75 -18.60
N ILE A 343 7.78 -22.28 -17.42
CA ILE A 343 8.62 -21.09 -17.29
C ILE A 343 10.07 -21.54 -17.14
N VAL A 344 10.90 -21.11 -18.07
CA VAL A 344 12.32 -21.46 -18.15
C VAL A 344 13.15 -20.20 -17.95
N ASN A 345 14.25 -20.31 -17.23
CA ASN A 345 15.20 -19.21 -17.06
C ASN A 345 15.85 -18.87 -18.40
N PRO A 346 15.75 -17.61 -18.89
CA PRO A 346 16.30 -17.23 -20.18
C PRO A 346 17.82 -17.32 -20.28
N GLU A 347 18.55 -17.30 -19.16
CA GLU A 347 20.01 -17.36 -19.12
C GLU A 347 20.54 -18.79 -18.98
N THR A 348 19.94 -19.60 -18.09
CA THR A 348 20.42 -20.95 -17.77
C THR A 348 19.69 -22.06 -18.51
N ASN A 349 18.54 -21.79 -19.14
CA ASN A 349 17.61 -22.76 -19.73
C ASN A 349 17.10 -23.82 -18.72
N GLU A 350 17.19 -23.57 -17.43
CA GLU A 350 16.63 -24.43 -16.41
C GLU A 350 15.15 -24.16 -16.20
N LEU A 351 14.39 -25.23 -15.95
CA LEU A 351 12.96 -25.12 -15.66
C LEU A 351 12.78 -24.52 -14.25
N ILE A 352 12.12 -23.36 -14.15
CA ILE A 352 11.78 -22.72 -12.87
C ILE A 352 10.47 -23.30 -12.34
N VAL A 353 9.44 -23.38 -13.18
CA VAL A 353 8.14 -23.92 -12.78
C VAL A 353 7.42 -24.57 -13.97
N ASP A 354 6.79 -25.69 -13.73
CA ASP A 354 5.94 -26.40 -14.69
C ASP A 354 4.48 -25.92 -14.62
N THR A 355 3.67 -26.35 -15.57
CA THR A 355 2.25 -25.98 -15.66
C THR A 355 1.36 -26.53 -14.54
N ASN A 356 1.84 -27.54 -13.79
CA ASN A 356 1.08 -28.22 -12.73
C ASN A 356 1.46 -27.74 -11.32
N THR A 357 2.51 -26.96 -11.20
CA THR A 357 2.98 -26.44 -9.91
C THR A 357 2.43 -25.04 -9.66
N MET A 358 1.83 -24.84 -8.51
CA MET A 358 1.33 -23.53 -8.08
C MET A 358 2.51 -22.61 -7.72
N ILE A 359 2.53 -21.42 -8.26
CA ILE A 359 3.57 -20.41 -8.00
C ILE A 359 3.41 -19.91 -6.56
N ASN A 360 4.40 -20.19 -5.72
CA ASN A 360 4.52 -19.68 -4.36
C ASN A 360 5.42 -18.43 -4.31
N ASP A 361 5.58 -17.84 -3.12
CA ASP A 361 6.39 -16.61 -2.93
C ASP A 361 7.85 -16.81 -3.38
N LYS A 362 8.45 -17.99 -3.15
CA LYS A 362 9.84 -18.29 -3.54
C LYS A 362 9.99 -18.38 -5.06
N ILE A 363 9.12 -19.15 -5.72
CA ILE A 363 9.11 -19.31 -7.18
C ILE A 363 8.85 -17.96 -7.86
N ALA A 364 7.93 -17.14 -7.33
CA ALA A 364 7.67 -15.81 -7.87
C ALA A 364 8.91 -14.90 -7.79
N ALA A 365 9.65 -14.95 -6.68
CA ALA A 365 10.90 -14.22 -6.54
C ALA A 365 11.99 -14.71 -7.51
N GLU A 366 12.09 -16.03 -7.74
CA GLU A 366 13.02 -16.63 -8.71
C GLU A 366 12.69 -16.20 -10.14
N ILE A 367 11.40 -16.16 -10.52
CA ILE A 367 10.97 -15.70 -11.84
C ILE A 367 11.37 -14.23 -12.08
N VAL A 368 11.17 -13.37 -11.07
CA VAL A 368 11.55 -11.96 -11.16
C VAL A 368 13.08 -11.80 -11.17
N ALA A 369 13.80 -12.58 -10.37
CA ALA A 369 15.27 -12.58 -10.36
C ALA A 369 15.89 -13.04 -11.70
N ALA A 370 15.21 -13.93 -12.42
CA ALA A 370 15.60 -14.36 -13.78
C ALA A 370 15.33 -13.29 -14.86
N GLY A 371 14.86 -12.08 -14.50
CA GLY A 371 14.63 -10.97 -15.42
C GLY A 371 13.38 -11.10 -16.30
N ILE A 372 12.43 -11.99 -15.96
CA ILE A 372 11.21 -12.19 -16.71
C ILE A 372 10.21 -11.09 -16.35
N GLU A 373 9.84 -10.24 -17.31
CA GLU A 373 8.93 -9.12 -17.08
C GLU A 373 7.45 -9.46 -17.31
N LYS A 374 7.17 -10.49 -18.10
CA LYS A 374 5.82 -10.91 -18.50
C LYS A 374 5.67 -12.43 -18.40
N VAL A 375 4.58 -12.87 -17.82
CA VAL A 375 4.26 -14.29 -17.66
C VAL A 375 2.82 -14.55 -18.05
N THR A 376 2.58 -15.59 -18.84
CA THR A 376 1.22 -16.03 -19.16
C THR A 376 0.74 -17.03 -18.09
N VAL A 377 -0.25 -16.62 -17.32
CA VAL A 377 -0.82 -17.42 -16.23
C VAL A 377 -2.25 -17.87 -16.54
N ARG A 378 -2.68 -18.92 -15.87
CA ARG A 378 -4.08 -19.32 -15.87
C ARG A 378 -4.88 -18.30 -15.05
N SER A 379 -5.99 -17.84 -15.61
CA SER A 379 -6.89 -16.89 -14.98
C SER A 379 -8.33 -17.38 -15.04
N VAL A 380 -9.14 -16.87 -14.12
CA VAL A 380 -10.57 -17.13 -14.12
C VAL A 380 -11.26 -16.59 -15.37
N ILE A 381 -10.69 -15.58 -16.03
CA ILE A 381 -11.20 -14.97 -17.27
C ILE A 381 -11.17 -15.99 -18.42
N GLY A 382 -10.05 -16.71 -18.59
CA GLY A 382 -9.88 -17.76 -19.62
C GLY A 382 -10.47 -19.13 -19.24
N CYS A 383 -11.11 -19.25 -18.09
CA CYS A 383 -11.66 -20.52 -17.62
C CYS A 383 -12.88 -20.96 -18.44
N ARG A 384 -12.90 -22.21 -18.90
CA ARG A 384 -13.96 -22.78 -19.76
C ARG A 384 -15.07 -23.48 -18.97
N THR A 385 -15.00 -23.53 -17.64
CA THR A 385 -16.03 -24.13 -16.78
C THR A 385 -17.35 -23.39 -16.96
N LYS A 386 -18.43 -24.15 -17.21
CA LYS A 386 -19.79 -23.61 -17.29
C LYS A 386 -20.30 -23.32 -15.87
N HIS A 387 -20.88 -22.15 -15.65
CA HIS A 387 -21.50 -21.75 -14.36
C HIS A 387 -20.55 -21.85 -13.15
N GLY A 388 -19.36 -21.34 -13.25
CA GLY A 388 -18.38 -21.32 -12.16
C GLY A 388 -16.95 -21.26 -12.66
N VAL A 389 -16.01 -21.71 -11.86
CA VAL A 389 -14.58 -21.76 -12.16
C VAL A 389 -13.99 -23.11 -11.80
N CYS A 390 -12.85 -23.47 -12.38
CA CYS A 390 -12.08 -24.64 -11.94
C CYS A 390 -11.00 -24.24 -10.92
N ALA A 391 -10.55 -25.22 -10.13
CA ALA A 391 -9.55 -25.00 -9.08
C ALA A 391 -8.23 -24.46 -9.65
N LYS A 392 -7.72 -25.03 -10.74
CA LYS A 392 -6.45 -24.57 -11.35
C LYS A 392 -6.52 -23.14 -11.93
N CYS A 393 -7.65 -22.69 -12.51
CA CYS A 393 -7.78 -21.32 -13.01
C CYS A 393 -7.93 -20.29 -11.88
N TYR A 394 -8.54 -20.69 -10.76
CA TYR A 394 -8.59 -19.86 -9.56
C TYR A 394 -7.27 -19.91 -8.79
N GLY A 395 -6.66 -21.08 -8.67
CA GLY A 395 -5.41 -21.34 -7.98
C GLY A 395 -5.56 -21.34 -6.46
N MET A 396 -4.72 -20.60 -5.76
CA MET A 396 -4.64 -20.60 -4.30
C MET A 396 -5.88 -19.99 -3.63
N GLY A 397 -6.42 -20.68 -2.65
CA GLY A 397 -7.35 -20.12 -1.67
C GLY A 397 -6.62 -19.18 -0.72
N LEU A 398 -7.00 -17.89 -0.71
CA LEU A 398 -6.25 -16.86 0.02
C LEU A 398 -6.31 -17.02 1.56
N ALA A 399 -7.30 -17.74 2.08
CA ALA A 399 -7.43 -18.01 3.51
C ALA A 399 -6.50 -19.12 4.00
N THR A 400 -6.37 -20.19 3.22
CA THR A 400 -5.62 -21.40 3.59
C THR A 400 -4.20 -21.45 3.01
N ARG A 401 -3.91 -20.63 1.99
CA ARG A 401 -2.69 -20.68 1.16
C ARG A 401 -2.45 -22.02 0.45
N GLN A 402 -3.47 -22.83 0.35
CA GLN A 402 -3.49 -24.10 -0.39
C GLN A 402 -4.34 -23.93 -1.65
N GLU A 403 -4.32 -24.95 -2.52
CA GLU A 403 -5.23 -24.98 -3.66
C GLU A 403 -6.69 -24.93 -3.19
N VAL A 404 -7.51 -24.16 -3.90
CA VAL A 404 -8.92 -23.96 -3.54
C VAL A 404 -9.71 -25.28 -3.63
N SER A 405 -10.58 -25.52 -2.66
CA SER A 405 -11.41 -26.71 -2.62
C SER A 405 -12.62 -26.61 -3.55
N ILE A 406 -13.03 -27.74 -4.13
CA ILE A 406 -14.27 -27.82 -4.90
C ILE A 406 -15.45 -27.49 -3.97
N GLY A 407 -16.37 -26.67 -4.45
CA GLY A 407 -17.54 -26.20 -3.71
C GLY A 407 -17.35 -24.85 -3.00
N GLU A 408 -16.15 -24.27 -3.02
CA GLU A 408 -15.90 -22.97 -2.41
C GLU A 408 -16.61 -21.84 -3.19
N ALA A 409 -17.33 -20.98 -2.47
CA ALA A 409 -18.11 -19.87 -3.05
C ALA A 409 -17.24 -18.62 -3.30
N VAL A 410 -16.31 -18.75 -4.24
CA VAL A 410 -15.30 -17.72 -4.55
C VAL A 410 -15.89 -16.39 -5.05
N GLY A 411 -17.08 -16.42 -5.65
CA GLY A 411 -17.77 -15.20 -6.09
C GLY A 411 -18.21 -14.33 -4.92
N ILE A 412 -18.80 -14.92 -3.87
CA ILE A 412 -19.19 -14.17 -2.66
C ILE A 412 -17.95 -13.62 -1.95
N ILE A 413 -16.89 -14.43 -1.85
CA ILE A 413 -15.61 -14.00 -1.26
C ILE A 413 -15.05 -12.80 -2.04
N ALA A 414 -15.08 -12.83 -3.36
CA ALA A 414 -14.62 -11.73 -4.20
C ALA A 414 -15.43 -10.44 -3.95
N ALA A 415 -16.76 -10.52 -3.95
CA ALA A 415 -17.64 -9.38 -3.72
C ALA A 415 -17.43 -8.76 -2.33
N GLN A 416 -17.30 -9.60 -1.30
CA GLN A 416 -17.03 -9.15 0.07
C GLN A 416 -15.63 -8.54 0.22
N SER A 417 -14.61 -9.11 -0.43
CA SER A 417 -13.24 -8.60 -0.41
C SER A 417 -13.10 -7.24 -1.12
N ILE A 418 -13.92 -6.97 -2.12
CA ILE A 418 -13.99 -5.66 -2.78
C ILE A 418 -14.81 -4.67 -1.97
N GLY A 419 -15.90 -5.11 -1.33
CA GLY A 419 -16.83 -4.24 -0.62
C GLY A 419 -16.37 -3.83 0.78
N GLU A 420 -15.73 -4.72 1.53
CA GLU A 420 -15.28 -4.45 2.90
C GLU A 420 -14.34 -3.24 3.00
N PRO A 421 -13.28 -3.14 2.19
CA PRO A 421 -12.41 -1.97 2.22
C PRO A 421 -13.13 -0.67 1.85
N GLY A 422 -14.13 -0.71 0.98
CA GLY A 422 -14.94 0.45 0.64
C GLY A 422 -15.61 1.09 1.85
N THR A 423 -16.15 0.27 2.76
CA THR A 423 -16.75 0.74 4.02
C THR A 423 -15.70 1.31 4.97
N GLN A 424 -14.55 0.65 5.13
CA GLN A 424 -13.45 1.18 5.97
C GLN A 424 -12.86 2.48 5.41
N LEU A 425 -12.73 2.59 4.09
CA LEU A 425 -12.20 3.77 3.44
C LEU A 425 -13.10 4.99 3.65
N THR A 426 -14.42 4.83 3.60
CA THR A 426 -15.35 5.94 3.91
C THR A 426 -15.20 6.44 5.34
N MET A 427 -14.89 5.57 6.31
CA MET A 427 -14.66 5.95 7.70
C MET A 427 -13.32 6.69 7.90
N ARG A 428 -12.29 6.41 7.10
CA ARG A 428 -10.97 7.07 7.19
C ARG A 428 -11.01 8.56 6.82
N THR A 429 -11.96 9.01 6.03
CA THR A 429 -12.11 10.44 5.65
C THR A 429 -12.39 11.34 6.85
N ILE A 430 -13.01 10.82 7.91
CA ILE A 430 -13.22 11.54 9.17
C ILE A 430 -11.87 11.96 9.78
N HIS A 431 -10.90 11.06 9.74
CA HIS A 431 -9.58 11.28 10.36
C HIS A 431 -8.67 12.24 9.57
N SER A 432 -8.92 12.43 8.27
CA SER A 432 -8.19 13.42 7.46
C SER A 432 -8.63 14.85 7.74
N GLY A 433 -9.86 15.03 8.27
CA GLY A 433 -10.39 16.33 8.69
C GLY A 433 -10.52 17.35 7.54
N GLY A 434 -10.62 16.90 6.28
CA GLY A 434 -10.75 17.76 5.11
C GLY A 434 -9.44 18.39 4.61
N VAL A 435 -8.28 17.87 5.02
CA VAL A 435 -6.97 18.31 4.51
C VAL A 435 -6.87 17.97 3.03
N ALA A 436 -6.46 18.94 2.20
CA ALA A 436 -6.25 18.74 0.77
C ALA A 436 -4.95 17.95 0.52
N GLY A 437 -4.93 17.13 -0.55
CA GLY A 437 -3.75 16.36 -0.93
C GLY A 437 -3.69 14.93 -0.37
N VAL A 438 -4.52 14.58 0.61
CA VAL A 438 -4.85 13.17 0.88
C VAL A 438 -5.75 12.73 -0.28
N ALA A 439 -5.34 11.71 -1.02
CA ALA A 439 -6.13 11.19 -2.14
C ALA A 439 -7.58 11.03 -1.69
N ASP A 440 -8.49 11.78 -2.33
CA ASP A 440 -9.86 11.88 -1.85
C ASP A 440 -10.58 10.56 -2.10
N ILE A 441 -10.63 9.74 -1.07
CA ILE A 441 -11.28 8.43 -1.05
C ILE A 441 -12.73 8.54 -1.51
N THR A 442 -13.35 9.68 -1.26
CA THR A 442 -14.74 9.91 -1.63
C THR A 442 -14.93 10.02 -3.15
N GLN A 443 -13.84 10.23 -3.89
CA GLN A 443 -13.85 10.17 -5.35
C GLN A 443 -13.52 8.77 -5.87
N GLY A 444 -12.85 7.93 -5.08
CA GLY A 444 -12.47 6.58 -5.49
C GLY A 444 -13.65 5.63 -5.60
N LEU A 445 -14.55 5.60 -4.61
CA LEU A 445 -15.70 4.67 -4.60
C LEU A 445 -16.66 4.87 -5.79
N PRO A 446 -17.06 6.10 -6.17
CA PRO A 446 -17.85 6.33 -7.37
C PRO A 446 -17.13 5.86 -8.65
N ARG A 447 -15.79 5.95 -8.68
CA ARG A 447 -15.01 5.47 -9.81
C ARG A 447 -15.03 3.95 -9.91
N VAL A 448 -14.92 3.24 -8.78
CA VAL A 448 -15.05 1.78 -8.74
C VAL A 448 -16.45 1.33 -9.18
N GLU A 449 -17.50 2.02 -8.73
CA GLU A 449 -18.88 1.76 -9.15
C GLU A 449 -19.05 2.00 -10.66
N GLU A 450 -18.52 3.11 -11.18
CA GLU A 450 -18.56 3.46 -12.59
C GLU A 450 -17.85 2.40 -13.47
N LEU A 451 -16.71 1.87 -12.99
CA LEU A 451 -15.96 0.82 -13.67
C LEU A 451 -16.71 -0.51 -13.70
N PHE A 452 -17.22 -1.00 -12.56
CA PHE A 452 -17.96 -2.26 -12.51
C PHE A 452 -19.31 -2.22 -13.24
N GLU A 453 -19.94 -1.05 -13.33
CA GLU A 453 -21.15 -0.87 -14.12
C GLU A 453 -20.89 -0.51 -15.58
N ALA A 454 -19.62 -0.39 -15.98
CA ALA A 454 -19.20 0.02 -17.33
C ALA A 454 -19.89 1.32 -17.80
N ARG A 455 -20.14 2.26 -16.89
CA ARG A 455 -20.75 3.56 -17.19
C ARG A 455 -19.77 4.45 -17.97
N LYS A 456 -20.32 5.30 -18.82
CA LYS A 456 -19.54 6.34 -19.50
C LYS A 456 -19.06 7.37 -18.46
N PRO A 457 -17.74 7.59 -18.33
CA PRO A 457 -17.20 8.52 -17.34
C PRO A 457 -17.54 9.99 -17.64
N LYS A 458 -17.69 10.80 -16.60
CA LYS A 458 -17.98 12.24 -16.75
C LYS A 458 -16.81 13.03 -17.34
N GLY A 459 -15.57 12.64 -17.05
CA GLY A 459 -14.34 13.22 -17.59
C GLY A 459 -13.72 12.26 -18.62
N LEU A 460 -14.30 12.17 -19.82
CA LEU A 460 -13.87 11.24 -20.83
C LEU A 460 -12.50 11.64 -21.42
N ALA A 461 -11.55 10.71 -21.43
CA ALA A 461 -10.32 10.82 -22.19
C ALA A 461 -10.56 10.47 -23.66
N ILE A 462 -9.94 11.20 -24.55
CA ILE A 462 -9.87 10.82 -25.96
C ILE A 462 -8.75 9.79 -26.10
N ILE A 463 -9.04 8.66 -26.74
CA ILE A 463 -8.09 7.57 -26.95
C ILE A 463 -7.73 7.44 -28.42
N SER A 464 -6.54 6.88 -28.70
CA SER A 464 -6.13 6.55 -30.06
C SER A 464 -6.88 5.31 -30.56
N GLU A 465 -7.39 5.37 -31.77
CA GLU A 465 -7.99 4.20 -32.44
C GLU A 465 -6.99 3.43 -33.29
N ILE A 466 -5.82 4.02 -33.56
CA ILE A 466 -4.76 3.44 -34.40
C ILE A 466 -3.40 3.56 -33.73
N ASP A 467 -2.47 2.69 -34.11
CA ASP A 467 -1.07 2.80 -33.73
C ASP A 467 -0.38 3.85 -34.59
N GLY A 468 0.48 4.68 -34.01
CA GLY A 468 1.21 5.66 -34.79
C GLY A 468 1.92 6.73 -34.00
N THR A 469 2.50 7.67 -34.72
CA THR A 469 3.25 8.80 -34.18
C THR A 469 2.36 10.03 -34.05
N VAL A 470 2.45 10.69 -32.91
CA VAL A 470 1.65 11.88 -32.57
C VAL A 470 2.21 13.12 -33.27
N ARG A 471 1.35 13.91 -33.89
CA ARG A 471 1.60 15.26 -34.38
C ARG A 471 0.56 16.21 -33.82
N ILE A 472 0.99 17.33 -33.27
CA ILE A 472 0.11 18.32 -32.68
C ILE A 472 0.00 19.52 -33.65
N LYS A 473 -1.21 19.82 -34.10
CA LYS A 473 -1.53 21.02 -34.87
C LYS A 473 -2.22 22.03 -33.94
N GLU A 474 -1.67 23.21 -33.80
CA GLU A 474 -2.31 24.31 -33.07
C GLU A 474 -2.77 25.39 -34.07
N GLU A 475 -4.07 25.51 -34.28
CA GLU A 475 -4.69 26.62 -35.00
C GLU A 475 -5.38 27.54 -34.00
N LYS A 476 -5.39 28.86 -34.30
CA LYS A 476 -5.77 30.01 -33.45
C LYS A 476 -6.75 29.81 -32.29
N ASN A 477 -7.56 28.73 -32.26
CA ASN A 477 -8.49 28.39 -31.18
C ASN A 477 -8.80 26.90 -31.07
N LYS A 478 -8.13 26.00 -31.81
CA LYS A 478 -8.35 24.56 -31.77
C LYS A 478 -7.00 23.85 -31.69
N LYS A 479 -6.91 22.91 -30.75
CA LYS A 479 -5.80 21.96 -30.73
C LYS A 479 -6.30 20.67 -31.38
N GLU A 480 -5.59 20.22 -32.38
CA GLU A 480 -5.86 18.96 -33.07
C GLU A 480 -4.65 18.04 -32.93
N VAL A 481 -4.89 16.81 -32.55
CA VAL A 481 -3.85 15.78 -32.50
C VAL A 481 -4.06 14.86 -33.67
N VAL A 482 -3.07 14.72 -34.52
CA VAL A 482 -3.08 13.82 -35.67
C VAL A 482 -2.17 12.65 -35.35
N ILE A 483 -2.71 11.45 -35.38
CA ILE A 483 -1.92 10.23 -35.22
C ILE A 483 -1.70 9.65 -36.61
N LYS A 484 -0.43 9.53 -36.99
CA LYS A 484 -0.02 8.98 -38.27
C LYS A 484 0.47 7.56 -38.09
N GLY A 485 -0.36 6.59 -38.47
CA GLY A 485 -0.01 5.20 -38.57
C GLY A 485 0.68 4.85 -39.91
N GLU A 486 1.02 3.57 -40.09
CA GLU A 486 1.64 3.09 -41.36
C GLU A 486 0.72 3.21 -42.57
N HIS A 487 -0.60 3.00 -42.40
CA HIS A 487 -1.59 2.95 -43.49
C HIS A 487 -2.65 4.06 -43.39
N GLU A 488 -2.90 4.61 -42.24
CA GLU A 488 -3.96 5.59 -41.95
C GLU A 488 -3.44 6.75 -41.09
N ALA A 489 -4.10 7.89 -41.20
CA ALA A 489 -3.92 9.03 -40.30
C ALA A 489 -5.30 9.44 -39.78
N LYS A 490 -5.42 9.57 -38.43
CA LYS A 490 -6.66 10.04 -37.80
C LYS A 490 -6.42 11.35 -37.08
N GLU A 491 -7.40 12.25 -37.18
CA GLU A 491 -7.38 13.58 -36.55
C GLU A 491 -8.37 13.60 -35.38
N TYR A 492 -7.87 14.02 -34.21
CA TYR A 492 -8.65 14.12 -32.98
C TYR A 492 -8.74 15.58 -32.56
N VAL A 493 -9.94 16.14 -32.50
CA VAL A 493 -10.19 17.50 -32.04
C VAL A 493 -10.23 17.52 -30.52
N ILE A 494 -9.33 18.28 -29.91
CA ILE A 494 -9.21 18.36 -28.47
C ILE A 494 -10.12 19.46 -27.92
N PRO A 495 -11.06 19.19 -27.01
CA PRO A 495 -11.91 20.18 -26.37
C PRO A 495 -11.09 21.25 -25.64
N PHE A 496 -11.57 22.48 -25.67
CA PHE A 496 -10.90 23.58 -24.97
C PHE A 496 -10.79 23.29 -23.46
N GLY A 497 -9.58 23.44 -22.90
CA GLY A 497 -9.31 23.18 -21.49
C GLY A 497 -8.87 21.75 -21.18
N SER A 498 -8.92 20.81 -22.13
CA SER A 498 -8.39 19.45 -21.93
C SER A 498 -6.85 19.47 -21.99
N LYS A 499 -6.22 18.78 -21.05
CA LYS A 499 -4.77 18.62 -21.01
C LYS A 499 -4.36 17.41 -21.85
N LEU A 500 -3.32 17.59 -22.67
CA LEU A 500 -2.71 16.51 -23.42
C LEU A 500 -1.81 15.66 -22.51
N ARG A 501 -1.89 14.35 -22.65
CA ARG A 501 -1.01 13.38 -22.03
C ARG A 501 0.20 13.04 -22.90
N VAL A 502 0.04 13.21 -24.21
CA VAL A 502 1.04 12.90 -25.23
C VAL A 502 1.77 14.15 -25.71
N ARG A 503 3.01 14.00 -26.17
CA ARG A 503 3.86 15.05 -26.72
C ARG A 503 4.02 14.82 -28.23
N GLU A 504 4.48 15.86 -28.93
CA GLU A 504 4.80 15.74 -30.34
C GLU A 504 5.96 14.76 -30.56
N GLY A 505 5.73 13.78 -31.43
CA GLY A 505 6.69 12.72 -31.74
C GLY A 505 6.58 11.47 -30.89
N ASP A 506 5.69 11.44 -29.90
CA ASP A 506 5.47 10.22 -29.10
C ASP A 506 4.84 9.12 -29.98
N GLU A 507 5.25 7.88 -29.76
CA GLU A 507 4.59 6.71 -30.32
C GLU A 507 3.45 6.27 -29.39
N VAL A 508 2.26 6.11 -29.94
CA VAL A 508 1.06 5.67 -29.21
C VAL A 508 0.49 4.41 -29.86
N LEU A 509 0.01 3.52 -29.01
CA LEU A 509 -0.69 2.30 -29.45
C LEU A 509 -2.22 2.54 -29.46
N ALA A 510 -2.93 1.75 -30.25
CA ALA A 510 -4.38 1.77 -30.26
C ALA A 510 -4.94 1.51 -28.85
N GLY A 511 -5.82 2.40 -28.38
CA GLY A 511 -6.39 2.40 -27.04
C GLY A 511 -5.61 3.21 -25.97
N ASP A 512 -4.50 3.84 -26.33
CA ASP A 512 -3.78 4.71 -25.41
C ASP A 512 -4.45 6.10 -25.29
N PRO A 513 -4.48 6.70 -24.09
CA PRO A 513 -5.14 7.99 -23.88
C PRO A 513 -4.30 9.15 -24.44
N ILE A 514 -4.91 9.97 -25.29
CA ILE A 514 -4.35 11.20 -25.85
C ILE A 514 -4.50 12.36 -24.86
N THR A 515 -5.62 12.41 -24.14
CA THR A 515 -5.91 13.45 -23.14
C THR A 515 -5.96 12.87 -21.72
N GLU A 516 -5.79 13.75 -20.71
CA GLU A 516 -6.07 13.38 -19.32
C GLU A 516 -7.56 13.10 -19.14
N GLY A 517 -7.91 12.05 -18.39
CA GLY A 517 -9.27 11.67 -18.09
C GLY A 517 -9.43 10.15 -17.95
N SER A 518 -10.65 9.73 -17.71
CA SER A 518 -11.02 8.31 -17.61
C SER A 518 -11.46 7.77 -18.96
N ILE A 519 -11.03 6.56 -19.28
CA ILE A 519 -11.39 5.92 -20.56
C ILE A 519 -12.74 5.22 -20.43
N ASN A 520 -13.52 5.23 -21.50
CA ASN A 520 -14.77 4.48 -21.59
C ASN A 520 -14.48 2.99 -21.86
N PRO A 521 -14.92 2.05 -21.00
CA PRO A 521 -14.70 0.62 -21.24
C PRO A 521 -15.24 0.11 -22.57
N GLY A 522 -16.36 0.69 -23.06
CA GLY A 522 -16.94 0.35 -24.34
C GLY A 522 -16.05 0.68 -25.56
N GLU A 523 -15.27 1.76 -25.48
CA GLU A 523 -14.32 2.13 -26.53
C GLU A 523 -13.09 1.21 -26.53
N ILE A 524 -12.61 0.82 -25.33
CA ILE A 524 -11.54 -0.18 -25.20
C ILE A 524 -11.99 -1.52 -25.77
N LEU A 525 -13.24 -1.92 -25.51
CA LEU A 525 -13.80 -3.16 -26.05
C LEU A 525 -13.78 -3.17 -27.59
N ALA A 526 -14.11 -2.04 -28.19
CA ALA A 526 -14.10 -1.93 -29.67
C ALA A 526 -12.68 -1.97 -30.25
N ILE A 527 -11.66 -1.48 -29.53
CA ILE A 527 -10.28 -1.35 -30.01
C ILE A 527 -9.42 -2.57 -29.64
N LYS A 528 -9.34 -2.89 -28.33
CA LYS A 528 -8.47 -3.94 -27.78
C LYS A 528 -9.19 -5.28 -27.50
N GLY A 529 -10.50 -5.32 -27.71
CA GLY A 529 -11.31 -6.51 -27.42
C GLY A 529 -11.51 -6.77 -25.92
N PRO A 530 -12.09 -7.95 -25.55
CA PRO A 530 -12.41 -8.26 -24.14
C PRO A 530 -11.19 -8.28 -23.23
N THR A 531 -10.06 -8.82 -23.67
CA THR A 531 -8.82 -8.90 -22.87
C THR A 531 -8.33 -7.52 -22.44
N GLY A 532 -8.36 -6.55 -23.37
CA GLY A 532 -7.96 -5.17 -23.05
C GLY A 532 -8.89 -4.50 -22.04
N VAL A 533 -10.19 -4.84 -22.06
CA VAL A 533 -11.14 -4.33 -21.05
C VAL A 533 -10.84 -4.90 -19.67
N PHE A 534 -10.56 -6.20 -19.58
CA PHE A 534 -10.24 -6.84 -18.29
C PHE A 534 -8.96 -6.27 -17.68
N GLU A 535 -7.94 -6.08 -18.50
CA GLU A 535 -6.68 -5.46 -18.04
C GLU A 535 -6.89 -4.03 -17.57
N TYR A 536 -7.67 -3.24 -18.31
CA TYR A 536 -8.01 -1.88 -17.94
C TYR A 536 -8.80 -1.82 -16.63
N LEU A 537 -9.85 -2.63 -16.48
CA LEU A 537 -10.65 -2.69 -15.25
C LEU A 537 -9.80 -3.08 -14.06
N THR A 538 -8.98 -4.12 -14.18
CA THR A 538 -8.08 -4.56 -13.09
C THR A 538 -7.12 -3.45 -12.71
N THR A 539 -6.47 -2.82 -13.69
CA THR A 539 -5.51 -1.74 -13.45
C THR A 539 -6.14 -0.53 -12.77
N GLU A 540 -7.30 -0.07 -13.25
CA GLU A 540 -7.96 1.11 -12.69
C GLU A 540 -8.55 0.86 -11.30
N VAL A 541 -9.12 -0.31 -11.04
CA VAL A 541 -9.61 -0.70 -9.71
C VAL A 541 -8.45 -0.81 -8.73
N GLN A 542 -7.34 -1.49 -9.13
CA GLN A 542 -6.15 -1.59 -8.30
C GLN A 542 -5.57 -0.21 -7.95
N LYS A 543 -5.49 0.72 -8.91
CA LYS A 543 -5.05 2.09 -8.63
C LYS A 543 -5.88 2.76 -7.55
N VAL A 544 -7.21 2.63 -7.60
CA VAL A 544 -8.10 3.24 -6.60
C VAL A 544 -7.81 2.68 -5.21
N TYR A 545 -7.72 1.37 -5.06
CA TYR A 545 -7.52 0.74 -3.75
C TYR A 545 -6.09 0.88 -3.24
N ARG A 546 -5.08 0.68 -4.08
CA ARG A 546 -3.66 0.81 -3.71
C ARG A 546 -3.28 2.23 -3.30
N ASN A 547 -3.80 3.26 -3.97
CA ASN A 547 -3.63 4.66 -3.57
C ASN A 547 -4.18 4.94 -2.17
N GLN A 548 -5.07 4.09 -1.66
CA GLN A 548 -5.63 4.16 -0.32
C GLN A 548 -4.92 3.23 0.68
N GLY A 549 -3.86 2.54 0.23
CA GLY A 549 -3.12 1.57 1.04
C GLY A 549 -3.92 0.31 1.37
N VAL A 550 -4.80 -0.09 0.45
CA VAL A 550 -5.58 -1.33 0.54
C VAL A 550 -5.12 -2.27 -0.56
N ASP A 551 -4.77 -3.48 -0.18
CA ASP A 551 -4.34 -4.54 -1.09
C ASP A 551 -5.52 -5.48 -1.36
N ILE A 552 -5.93 -5.56 -2.62
CA ILE A 552 -6.96 -6.51 -3.10
C ILE A 552 -6.29 -7.41 -4.13
N ASN A 553 -6.53 -8.73 -4.05
CA ASN A 553 -5.98 -9.64 -5.03
C ASN A 553 -6.73 -9.51 -6.37
N ASP A 554 -5.99 -9.50 -7.49
CA ASP A 554 -6.53 -9.39 -8.85
C ASP A 554 -7.62 -10.42 -9.15
N LYS A 555 -7.53 -11.63 -8.60
CA LYS A 555 -8.52 -12.70 -8.78
C LYS A 555 -9.95 -12.27 -8.46
N HIS A 556 -10.11 -11.42 -7.44
CA HIS A 556 -11.43 -10.93 -7.05
C HIS A 556 -12.02 -10.00 -8.09
N ILE A 557 -11.19 -9.12 -8.66
CA ILE A 557 -11.60 -8.20 -9.72
C ILE A 557 -11.90 -8.98 -11.00
N GLU A 558 -11.02 -9.92 -11.36
CA GLU A 558 -11.19 -10.79 -12.53
C GLU A 558 -12.48 -11.61 -12.48
N LEU A 559 -12.86 -12.14 -11.28
CA LEU A 559 -14.11 -12.88 -11.09
C LEU A 559 -15.34 -12.04 -11.38
N ILE A 560 -15.38 -10.82 -10.85
CA ILE A 560 -16.49 -9.90 -11.09
C ILE A 560 -16.52 -9.43 -12.54
N ALA A 561 -15.37 -9.11 -13.11
CA ALA A 561 -15.28 -8.65 -14.50
C ALA A 561 -15.68 -9.73 -15.51
N ARG A 562 -15.47 -11.02 -15.18
CA ARG A 562 -15.89 -12.16 -16.02
C ARG A 562 -17.41 -12.31 -16.06
N GLN A 563 -18.11 -12.05 -14.95
CA GLN A 563 -19.56 -12.21 -14.82
C GLN A 563 -20.36 -11.11 -15.52
#